data_5673804f352cfc7c2eb7c6f0939cd26c
#
_entry.id   5673804f352cfc7c2eb7c6f0939cd26c
#
_cell.length_a   1.000
_cell.length_b   1.000
_cell.length_c   1.000
_cell.angle_alpha   90.00
_cell.angle_beta   90.00
_cell.angle_gamma   90.00
#
_symmetry.space_group_name_H-M   'P 1'
#
loop_
_entity.id
_entity.type
_entity.pdbx_description
1 polymer ?
#
loop_
_entity_poly.entity_id
_entity_poly.type
_entity_poly.pdbx_seq_one_letter_code
_entity_poly.pdbx_strand_id
1 'polypeptide(L)'
;MQHEDEMTLEELRLRIDELDRQLVELLSERARAAQMVGYLKAATSLPVYEPAREKVVYSNVRAANKGPLPDIELTHIYERIIDVKRALQRDEMASERNAQASTAGQATGAETPETGTKQ
;
A
#
# COMPACT_ATOMS: atom_id res chain seq x y z
N MET A 1 -30.38 -11.26 23.02
CA MET A 1 -29.88 -11.70 22.98
C MET A 1 -29.68 -12.54 22.52
N GLN A 2 -29.78 -12.71 22.27
CA GLN A 2 -29.55 -13.58 21.93
C GLN A 2 -29.72 -14.04 20.71
N HIS A 3 -29.79 -13.30 19.60
CA HIS A 3 -29.80 -13.90 18.39
C HIS A 3 -28.54 -14.41 17.98
N GLU A 4 -27.49 -13.93 18.49
CA GLU A 4 -26.24 -14.50 18.23
C GLU A 4 -26.20 -15.88 18.72
N ASP A 5 -26.88 -16.15 19.82
CA ASP A 5 -26.93 -17.50 20.37
C ASP A 5 -27.61 -18.46 19.44
N GLU A 6 -28.39 -17.93 18.51
CA GLU A 6 -29.10 -18.79 17.61
C GLU A 6 -28.29 -19.17 16.38
N MET A 7 -27.14 -18.54 16.16
CA MET A 7 -26.31 -18.87 15.04
C MET A 7 -25.48 -20.11 15.36
N THR A 8 -25.36 -21.00 14.39
CA THR A 8 -24.55 -22.19 14.55
C THR A 8 -23.08 -21.83 14.32
N LEU A 9 -22.20 -22.73 14.75
CA LEU A 9 -20.78 -22.59 14.49
C LEU A 9 -20.52 -22.47 13.00
N GLU A 10 -21.22 -23.27 12.20
CA GLU A 10 -21.04 -23.26 10.77
C GLU A 10 -21.45 -21.91 10.18
N GLU A 11 -22.56 -21.37 10.64
CA GLU A 11 -23.03 -20.08 10.13
C GLU A 11 -22.04 -18.95 10.49
N LEU A 12 -21.48 -19.01 11.68
CA LEU A 12 -20.49 -18.01 12.09
C LEU A 12 -19.21 -18.12 11.26
N ARG A 13 -18.80 -19.33 10.93
CA ARG A 13 -17.63 -19.53 10.08
C ARG A 13 -17.86 -18.99 8.68
N LEU A 14 -19.06 -19.20 8.14
CA LEU A 14 -19.39 -18.62 6.83
C LEU A 14 -19.39 -17.11 6.87
N ARG A 15 -19.86 -16.54 8.00
CA ARG A 15 -19.82 -15.09 8.17
C ARG A 15 -18.39 -14.58 8.19
N ILE A 16 -17.49 -15.29 8.90
CA ILE A 16 -16.10 -14.92 8.95
C ILE A 16 -15.48 -15.00 7.55
N ASP A 17 -15.79 -16.05 6.79
CA ASP A 17 -15.27 -16.19 5.44
C ASP A 17 -15.67 -15.01 4.57
N GLU A 18 -16.92 -14.56 4.72
CA GLU A 18 -17.40 -13.43 3.96
C GLU A 18 -16.66 -12.15 4.35
N LEU A 19 -16.45 -11.95 5.66
CA LEU A 19 -15.71 -10.78 6.13
C LEU A 19 -14.27 -10.81 5.66
N ASP A 20 -13.66 -12.00 5.59
CA ASP A 20 -12.30 -12.11 5.09
C ASP A 20 -12.21 -11.68 3.63
N ARG A 21 -13.19 -12.06 2.81
CA ARG A 21 -13.20 -11.63 1.42
C ARG A 21 -13.28 -10.11 1.32
N GLN A 22 -14.11 -9.49 2.15
CA GLN A 22 -14.23 -8.04 2.17
C GLN A 22 -12.94 -7.39 2.65
N LEU A 23 -12.30 -7.96 3.65
CA LEU A 23 -11.02 -7.45 4.14
C LEU A 23 -9.96 -7.49 3.04
N VAL A 24 -9.87 -8.60 2.31
CA VAL A 24 -8.88 -8.71 1.24
C VAL A 24 -9.15 -7.68 0.16
N GLU A 25 -10.41 -7.47 -0.19
CA GLU A 25 -10.76 -6.45 -1.18
C GLU A 25 -10.34 -5.07 -0.73
N LEU A 26 -10.62 -4.73 0.53
CA LEU A 26 -10.26 -3.41 1.05
C LEU A 26 -8.76 -3.23 1.17
N LEU A 27 -8.04 -4.27 1.59
CA LEU A 27 -6.59 -4.21 1.65
C LEU A 27 -6.00 -4.02 0.26
N SER A 28 -6.58 -4.65 -0.75
CA SER A 28 -6.11 -4.51 -2.12
C SER A 28 -6.38 -3.10 -2.65
N GLU A 29 -7.54 -2.54 -2.34
CA GLU A 29 -7.84 -1.17 -2.75
C GLU A 29 -6.88 -0.19 -2.08
N ARG A 30 -6.62 -0.41 -0.79
CA ARG A 30 -5.68 0.44 -0.07
C ARG A 30 -4.28 0.32 -0.68
N ALA A 31 -3.88 -0.89 -1.07
CA ALA A 31 -2.59 -1.11 -1.69
C ALA A 31 -2.48 -0.36 -3.03
N ARG A 32 -3.53 -0.38 -3.83
CA ARG A 32 -3.54 0.36 -5.09
C ARG A 32 -3.40 1.86 -4.85
N ALA A 33 -4.09 2.38 -3.83
CA ALA A 33 -3.97 3.79 -3.48
C ALA A 33 -2.55 4.12 -3.02
N ALA A 34 -1.92 3.20 -2.26
CA ALA A 34 -0.55 3.41 -1.81
C ALA A 34 0.42 3.43 -3.00
N GLN A 35 0.19 2.58 -3.99
CA GLN A 35 1.02 2.59 -5.20
C GLN A 35 0.87 3.91 -5.94
N MET A 36 -0.36 4.44 -6.01
CA MET A 36 -0.59 5.71 -6.66
C MET A 36 0.13 6.84 -5.93
N VAL A 37 0.13 6.81 -4.59
CA VAL A 37 0.89 7.77 -3.81
C VAL A 37 2.38 7.65 -4.14
N GLY A 38 2.88 6.41 -4.27
CA GLY A 38 4.28 6.20 -4.66
C GLY A 38 4.60 6.81 -6.01
N TYR A 39 3.70 6.64 -6.96
CA TYR A 39 3.85 7.23 -8.28
C TYR A 39 3.95 8.77 -8.19
N LEU A 40 3.04 9.39 -7.42
CA LEU A 40 3.05 10.82 -7.26
C LEU A 40 4.28 11.32 -6.52
N LYS A 41 4.75 10.56 -5.52
CA LYS A 41 5.97 10.93 -4.80
C LYS A 41 7.19 10.87 -5.70
N ALA A 42 7.24 9.91 -6.60
CA ALA A 42 8.35 9.82 -7.53
C ALA A 42 8.40 11.06 -8.42
N ALA A 43 7.22 11.54 -8.83
CA ALA A 43 7.16 12.72 -9.69
C ALA A 43 7.57 14.00 -8.96
N THR A 44 7.41 14.03 -7.63
CA THR A 44 7.67 15.24 -6.86
C THR A 44 8.87 15.10 -5.92
N SER A 45 9.56 13.96 -5.97
CA SER A 45 10.74 13.70 -5.14
C SER A 45 10.43 13.70 -3.64
N LEU A 46 9.22 13.37 -3.26
CA LEU A 46 8.88 13.26 -1.85
C LEU A 46 9.35 11.92 -1.29
N PRO A 47 9.67 11.87 0.02
CA PRO A 47 10.16 10.62 0.61
C PRO A 47 9.04 9.62 0.87
N VAL A 48 9.40 8.33 0.87
CA VAL A 48 8.46 7.27 1.20
C VAL A 48 8.06 7.34 2.67
N TYR A 49 9.02 7.59 3.55
CA TYR A 49 8.76 7.60 4.98
C TYR A 49 8.19 8.95 5.40
N GLU A 50 6.98 8.93 5.92
CA GLU A 50 6.28 10.13 6.37
C GLU A 50 5.77 9.91 7.79
N PRO A 51 6.59 10.11 8.81
CA PRO A 51 6.18 9.81 10.19
C PRO A 51 4.97 10.60 10.65
N ALA A 52 4.82 11.84 10.21
CA ALA A 52 3.65 12.63 10.61
C ALA A 52 2.37 12.04 10.05
N ARG A 53 2.40 11.59 8.79
CA ARG A 53 1.23 10.97 8.18
C ARG A 53 0.92 9.63 8.84
N GLU A 54 1.95 8.87 9.21
CA GLU A 54 1.72 7.57 9.84
C GLU A 54 1.06 7.75 11.20
N LYS A 55 1.43 8.78 11.94
CA LYS A 55 0.76 9.08 13.21
C LYS A 55 -0.72 9.39 13.00
N VAL A 56 -1.04 10.12 11.95
CA VAL A 56 -2.42 10.43 11.63
C VAL A 56 -3.19 9.15 11.31
N VAL A 57 -2.59 8.23 10.55
CA VAL A 57 -3.25 6.96 10.22
C VAL A 57 -3.55 6.17 11.50
N TYR A 58 -2.58 6.05 12.41
CA TYR A 58 -2.81 5.33 13.66
C TYR A 58 -3.92 5.99 14.47
N SER A 59 -3.92 7.31 14.54
CA SER A 59 -4.96 8.03 15.28
C SER A 59 -6.33 7.78 14.65
N ASN A 60 -6.40 7.81 13.32
CA ASN A 60 -7.67 7.59 12.62
C ASN A 60 -8.22 6.20 12.87
N VAL A 61 -7.37 5.17 12.81
CA VAL A 61 -7.87 3.82 12.98
C VAL A 61 -8.29 3.55 14.41
N ARG A 62 -7.59 4.14 15.39
CA ARG A 62 -8.01 4.00 16.77
C ARG A 62 -9.35 4.69 16.99
N ALA A 63 -9.55 5.86 16.41
CA ALA A 63 -10.81 6.58 16.53
C ALA A 63 -11.95 5.81 15.86
N ALA A 64 -11.68 5.09 14.80
CA ALA A 64 -12.71 4.32 14.11
C ALA A 64 -13.02 2.99 14.79
N ASN A 65 -12.17 2.56 15.73
CA ASN A 65 -12.33 1.25 16.36
C ASN A 65 -13.45 1.29 17.39
N LYS A 66 -14.45 0.46 17.19
CA LYS A 66 -15.57 0.37 18.12
C LYS A 66 -15.55 -0.92 18.93
N GLY A 67 -14.44 -1.65 18.87
CA GLY A 67 -14.34 -2.92 19.56
C GLY A 67 -15.15 -3.99 18.86
N PRO A 68 -15.02 -5.23 19.29
CA PRO A 68 -14.27 -5.72 20.45
C PRO A 68 -12.78 -5.85 20.28
N LEU A 69 -12.24 -5.50 19.10
CA LEU A 69 -10.80 -5.60 18.85
C LEU A 69 -10.07 -4.56 19.70
N PRO A 70 -9.09 -4.96 20.54
CA PRO A 70 -8.38 -3.98 21.36
C PRO A 70 -7.54 -3.04 20.49
N ASP A 71 -7.43 -1.78 20.90
CA ASP A 71 -6.66 -0.80 20.16
C ASP A 71 -5.22 -1.23 19.95
N ILE A 72 -4.60 -1.87 20.92
CA ILE A 72 -3.20 -2.27 20.79
C ILE A 72 -3.06 -3.33 19.70
N GLU A 73 -4.02 -4.24 19.59
CA GLU A 73 -3.96 -5.26 18.55
C GLU A 73 -4.21 -4.65 17.17
N LEU A 74 -5.14 -3.69 17.10
CA LEU A 74 -5.39 -3.00 15.85
C LEU A 74 -4.14 -2.24 15.41
N THR A 75 -3.44 -1.62 16.36
CA THR A 75 -2.20 -0.92 16.06
C THR A 75 -1.16 -1.87 15.47
N HIS A 76 -1.03 -3.08 16.04
CA HIS A 76 -0.08 -4.07 15.52
C HIS A 76 -0.43 -4.47 14.09
N ILE A 77 -1.71 -4.66 13.81
CA ILE A 77 -2.16 -4.98 12.47
C ILE A 77 -1.78 -3.85 11.51
N TYR A 78 -2.00 -2.60 11.93
CA TYR A 78 -1.69 -1.47 11.05
C TYR A 78 -0.19 -1.23 10.91
N GLU A 79 0.62 -1.62 11.89
CA GLU A 79 2.07 -1.58 11.71
C GLU A 79 2.46 -2.40 10.49
N ARG A 80 1.85 -3.59 10.35
CA ARG A 80 2.17 -4.43 9.20
C ARG A 80 1.62 -3.85 7.92
N ILE A 81 0.43 -3.29 7.96
CA ILE A 81 -0.17 -2.65 6.78
C ILE A 81 0.71 -1.50 6.30
N ILE A 82 1.22 -0.70 7.23
CA ILE A 82 2.09 0.42 6.89
C ILE A 82 3.42 -0.05 6.35
N ASP A 83 3.98 -1.14 6.88
CA ASP A 83 5.20 -1.71 6.32
C ASP A 83 5.00 -2.12 4.87
N VAL A 84 3.89 -2.76 4.57
CA VAL A 84 3.57 -3.16 3.20
C VAL A 84 3.40 -1.93 2.33
N LYS A 85 2.73 -0.89 2.84
CA LYS A 85 2.53 0.36 2.11
C LYS A 85 3.87 0.98 1.73
N ARG A 86 4.82 1.02 2.67
CA ARG A 86 6.14 1.58 2.39
C ARG A 86 6.85 0.79 1.30
N ALA A 87 6.76 -0.54 1.37
CA ALA A 87 7.39 -1.38 0.36
C ALA A 87 6.79 -1.15 -1.02
N LEU A 88 5.46 -1.05 -1.09
CA LEU A 88 4.78 -0.80 -2.35
C LEU A 88 5.18 0.55 -2.95
N GLN A 89 5.30 1.57 -2.12
CA GLN A 89 5.68 2.89 -2.59
C GLN A 89 7.13 2.92 -3.05
N ARG A 90 8.03 2.25 -2.33
CA ARG A 90 9.42 2.16 -2.75
C ARG A 90 9.54 1.45 -4.10
N ASP A 91 8.79 0.36 -4.28
CA ASP A 91 8.82 -0.39 -5.52
C ASP A 91 8.28 0.45 -6.67
N GLU A 92 7.21 1.20 -6.42
CA GLU A 92 6.64 2.04 -7.45
C GLU A 92 7.59 3.17 -7.83
N MET A 93 8.24 3.80 -6.85
CA MET A 93 9.19 4.86 -7.12
C MET A 93 10.41 4.34 -7.87
N ALA A 94 10.89 3.14 -7.55
CA ALA A 94 12.00 2.55 -8.27
C ALA A 94 11.60 2.23 -9.71
N SER A 95 10.38 1.75 -9.91
CA SER A 95 9.89 1.45 -11.24
C SER A 95 9.81 2.71 -12.09
N GLU A 96 9.33 3.80 -11.51
CA GLU A 96 9.24 5.07 -12.23
C GLU A 96 10.63 5.61 -12.58
N ARG A 97 11.57 5.51 -11.66
CA ARG A 97 12.93 5.96 -11.93
C ARG A 97 13.55 5.13 -13.05
N ASN A 98 13.33 3.83 -13.03
CA ASN A 98 13.87 2.96 -14.07
C ASN A 98 13.27 3.28 -15.42
N ALA A 99 11.97 3.57 -15.47
CA ALA A 99 11.32 3.93 -16.71
C ALA A 99 11.88 5.23 -17.26
N GLN A 100 12.10 6.22 -16.39
CA GLN A 100 12.66 7.49 -16.83
C GLN A 100 14.12 7.33 -17.27
N ALA A 101 14.89 6.54 -16.56
CA ALA A 101 16.27 6.31 -16.93
C ALA A 101 16.37 5.58 -18.26
N SER A 102 15.49 4.61 -18.49
CA SER A 102 15.47 3.87 -19.73
C SER A 102 15.15 4.78 -20.91
N THR A 103 14.18 5.66 -20.73
CA THR A 103 13.82 6.60 -21.79
C THR A 103 14.97 7.55 -22.08
N ALA A 104 15.60 8.08 -21.05
CA ALA A 104 16.73 8.97 -21.23
C ALA A 104 17.89 8.25 -21.90
N GLY A 105 18.13 7.02 -21.50
CA GLY A 105 19.19 6.23 -22.10
C GLY A 105 18.95 5.95 -23.56
N GLN A 106 17.74 5.70 -23.93
CA GLN A 106 17.43 5.46 -25.33
C GLN A 106 17.64 6.72 -26.17
N ALA A 107 17.24 7.86 -25.66
CA ALA A 107 17.43 9.11 -26.37
C ALA A 107 18.91 9.39 -26.55
N THR A 108 19.69 9.19 -25.52
CA THR A 108 21.12 9.41 -25.60
C THR A 108 21.76 8.41 -26.53
N GLY A 109 21.33 7.18 -26.43
CA GLY A 109 21.88 6.14 -27.27
C GLY A 109 21.69 6.38 -28.75
N ALA A 110 20.61 7.05 -29.09
CA ALA A 110 20.33 7.32 -30.48
C ALA A 110 21.41 8.23 -31.08
N GLU A 111 21.91 9.14 -30.27
CA GLU A 111 22.95 10.00 -30.78
C GLU A 111 24.31 9.38 -30.69
N THR A 112 24.55 8.63 -29.68
CA THR A 112 25.85 8.04 -29.47
C THR A 112 26.36 7.23 -30.64
N PRO A 113 25.57 6.38 -31.23
CA PRO A 113 26.07 5.55 -32.30
C PRO A 113 26.68 6.31 -33.41
N GLU A 114 26.11 7.40 -33.80
CA GLU A 114 26.69 8.11 -34.86
C GLU A 114 27.99 8.61 -34.50
N THR A 115 28.13 9.20 -33.39
CA THR A 115 29.42 9.74 -33.03
C THR A 115 30.41 8.64 -32.89
N GLY A 116 29.99 7.54 -32.29
CA GLY A 116 30.94 6.49 -32.05
C GLY A 116 31.49 5.93 -33.29
N THR A 117 30.70 5.97 -34.30
CA THR A 117 31.20 5.28 -35.47
C THR A 117 32.22 6.03 -36.21
N LYS A 118 32.33 7.23 -35.95
CA LYS A 118 33.22 7.88 -36.64
C LYS A 118 34.48 7.52 -36.48
N GLN A 119 34.93 7.21 -35.80
CA GLN A 119 36.13 6.89 -35.62
C GLN A 119 36.75 6.26 -36.34
#